data_fa019a583a342c4e44be9f5a32193f3e
#
_entry.id   fa019a583a342c4e44be9f5a32193f3e
#
_cell.length_a   1.000
_cell.length_b   1.000
_cell.length_c   1.000
_cell.angle_alpha   90.00
_cell.angle_beta   90.00
_cell.angle_gamma   90.00
#
_symmetry.space_group_name_H-M   'P 1'
#
loop_
_entity.id
_entity.type
_entity.pdbx_description
1 polymer ?
#
loop_
_entity_poly.entity_id
_entity_poly.type
_entity_poly.pdbx_seq_one_letter_code
_entity_poly.pdbx_strand_id
1 'polypeptide(L)'
;MLVLAAAGGGLLHGKGQISLAAAVVAPGLTVLAVILFMGAVSGAHLNPAVSLAFAVRGDFPWRRVPGYVIAQLVGATLACLFLLAVFGNVEHLGATLPGPGYEDWQALLMEIALTAGLVSVILGTASAAQNVGIIGAFGVGGYIALAGLWSAPVSGTSMNPARSFGPALVSGDWTAYWAYVIGPLAGAAIAIACAWILRGPGGDPISHRAGSGALDE
;
A
#
# COMPACT_ATOMS: atom_id res chain seq x y z
N MET A 1 -2.87 6.83 9.06
CA MET A 1 -2.30 5.75 9.92
C MET A 1 -1.21 4.96 9.21
N LEU A 2 -1.46 4.34 8.06
CA LEU A 2 -0.44 3.57 7.33
C LEU A 2 0.87 4.37 7.13
N VAL A 3 0.76 5.59 6.62
CA VAL A 3 1.95 6.43 6.32
C VAL A 3 2.67 6.86 7.61
N LEU A 4 1.97 7.10 8.71
CA LEU A 4 2.60 7.34 10.01
C LEU A 4 3.49 6.17 10.43
N ALA A 5 2.99 4.94 10.32
CA ALA A 5 3.76 3.75 10.68
C ALA A 5 4.91 3.48 9.69
N ALA A 6 4.64 3.59 8.38
CA ALA A 6 5.61 3.26 7.36
C ALA A 6 6.73 4.31 7.23
N ALA A 7 6.37 5.59 7.15
CA ALA A 7 7.34 6.68 7.05
C ALA A 7 8.01 6.95 8.41
N GLY A 8 7.23 6.94 9.50
CA GLY A 8 7.79 7.07 10.86
C GLY A 8 8.74 5.94 11.20
N GLY A 9 8.40 4.69 10.84
CA GLY A 9 9.29 3.54 10.99
C GLY A 9 10.59 3.70 10.19
N GLY A 10 10.50 4.10 8.92
CA GLY A 10 11.67 4.37 8.07
C GLY A 10 12.57 5.47 8.63
N LEU A 11 11.96 6.58 9.08
CA LEU A 11 12.67 7.70 9.71
C LEU A 11 13.42 7.25 10.99
N LEU A 12 12.74 6.51 11.87
CA LEU A 12 13.35 6.03 13.12
C LEU A 12 14.44 4.98 12.87
N HIS A 13 14.27 4.17 11.83
CA HIS A 13 15.32 3.24 11.40
C HIS A 13 16.55 3.99 10.86
N GLY A 14 16.37 4.98 9.99
CA GLY A 14 17.46 5.82 9.48
C GLY A 14 18.23 6.51 10.62
N LYS A 15 17.54 6.94 11.68
CA LYS A 15 18.15 7.45 12.90
C LYS A 15 18.83 6.39 13.78
N GLY A 16 18.78 5.11 13.42
CA GLY A 16 19.35 4.01 14.21
C GLY A 16 18.59 3.70 15.52
N GLN A 17 17.36 4.21 15.68
CA GLN A 17 16.57 4.06 16.91
C GLN A 17 15.77 2.75 16.96
N ILE A 18 15.46 2.18 15.80
CA ILE A 18 14.78 0.89 15.70
C ILE A 18 15.44 0.02 14.62
N SER A 19 15.28 -1.28 14.70
CA SER A 19 15.78 -2.20 13.67
C SER A 19 14.97 -2.07 12.36
N LEU A 20 15.57 -2.44 11.23
CA LEU A 20 14.86 -2.54 9.96
C LEU A 20 13.63 -3.45 10.08
N ALA A 21 13.76 -4.59 10.75
CA ALA A 21 12.65 -5.52 10.96
C ALA A 21 11.46 -4.84 11.68
N ALA A 22 11.71 -4.06 12.72
CA ALA A 22 10.65 -3.31 13.41
C ALA A 22 10.01 -2.27 12.48
N ALA A 23 10.82 -1.54 11.71
CA ALA A 23 10.34 -0.51 10.78
C ALA A 23 9.42 -1.07 9.70
N VAL A 24 9.71 -2.26 9.16
CA VAL A 24 8.93 -2.85 8.06
C VAL A 24 7.75 -3.70 8.53
N VAL A 25 7.78 -4.24 9.74
CA VAL A 25 6.64 -4.97 10.32
C VAL A 25 5.53 -4.02 10.76
N ALA A 26 5.86 -2.85 11.30
CA ALA A 26 4.90 -1.88 11.81
C ALA A 26 3.81 -1.47 10.78
N PRO A 27 4.12 -1.12 9.52
CA PRO A 27 3.09 -0.82 8.52
C PRO A 27 2.18 -2.01 8.20
N GLY A 28 2.71 -3.24 8.18
CA GLY A 28 1.92 -4.46 8.00
C GLY A 28 0.89 -4.65 9.12
N LEU A 29 1.31 -4.52 10.38
CA LEU A 29 0.41 -4.58 11.54
C LEU A 29 -0.59 -3.42 11.55
N THR A 30 -0.19 -2.24 11.09
CA THR A 30 -1.11 -1.10 10.97
C THR A 30 -2.19 -1.37 9.92
N VAL A 31 -1.83 -1.90 8.75
CA VAL A 31 -2.82 -2.27 7.71
C VAL A 31 -3.76 -3.34 8.21
N LEU A 32 -3.25 -4.37 8.89
CA LEU A 32 -4.07 -5.40 9.53
C LEU A 32 -5.11 -4.75 10.46
N ALA A 33 -4.67 -3.89 11.37
CA ALA A 33 -5.57 -3.20 12.31
C ALA A 33 -6.59 -2.32 11.56
N VAL A 34 -6.16 -1.56 10.55
CA VAL A 34 -7.06 -0.69 9.77
C VAL A 34 -8.12 -1.51 9.01
N ILE A 35 -7.75 -2.63 8.41
CA ILE A 35 -8.73 -3.49 7.72
C ILE A 35 -9.75 -4.04 8.72
N LEU A 36 -9.32 -4.43 9.92
CA LEU A 36 -10.23 -4.95 10.95
C LEU A 36 -11.30 -3.94 11.39
N PHE A 37 -10.97 -2.64 11.51
CA PHE A 37 -11.95 -1.66 11.98
C PHE A 37 -12.61 -0.83 10.88
N MET A 38 -11.99 -0.69 9.70
CA MET A 38 -12.49 0.13 8.60
C MET A 38 -12.86 -0.67 7.34
N GLY A 39 -12.51 -1.95 7.28
CA GLY A 39 -12.79 -2.77 6.10
C GLY A 39 -14.28 -2.82 5.79
N ALA A 40 -15.11 -3.08 6.79
CA ALA A 40 -16.57 -3.09 6.64
C ALA A 40 -17.17 -1.69 6.34
N VAL A 41 -16.46 -0.61 6.65
CA VAL A 41 -16.93 0.76 6.41
C VAL A 41 -16.63 1.23 4.99
N SER A 42 -15.40 0.98 4.50
CA SER A 42 -14.90 1.61 3.27
C SER A 42 -14.05 0.67 2.38
N GLY A 43 -14.01 -0.61 2.67
CA GLY A 43 -13.07 -1.54 2.03
C GLY A 43 -11.60 -1.34 2.44
N ALA A 44 -11.28 -0.28 3.19
CA ALA A 44 -9.94 0.05 3.70
C ALA A 44 -8.82 -0.08 2.65
N HIS A 45 -8.97 0.54 1.49
CA HIS A 45 -8.02 0.41 0.38
C HIS A 45 -6.62 0.92 0.71
N LEU A 46 -6.50 2.09 1.37
CA LEU A 46 -5.26 2.74 1.82
C LEU A 46 -4.20 3.00 0.71
N ASN A 47 -4.54 2.71 -0.55
CA ASN A 47 -3.59 2.62 -1.65
C ASN A 47 -4.28 2.90 -2.99
N PRO A 48 -3.79 3.85 -3.81
CA PRO A 48 -4.34 4.11 -5.15
C PRO A 48 -4.32 2.89 -6.06
N ALA A 49 -3.25 2.08 -6.05
CA ALA A 49 -3.14 0.89 -6.88
C ALA A 49 -4.21 -0.16 -6.51
N VAL A 50 -4.53 -0.29 -5.22
CA VAL A 50 -5.61 -1.17 -4.72
C VAL A 50 -6.98 -0.64 -5.13
N SER A 51 -7.22 0.68 -5.01
CA SER A 51 -8.50 1.28 -5.43
C SER A 51 -8.76 1.06 -6.91
N LEU A 52 -7.72 1.22 -7.74
CA LEU A 52 -7.79 0.95 -9.17
C LEU A 52 -7.99 -0.55 -9.46
N ALA A 53 -7.31 -1.43 -8.72
CA ALA A 53 -7.45 -2.88 -8.90
C ALA A 53 -8.89 -3.34 -8.68
N PHE A 54 -9.52 -2.92 -7.59
CA PHE A 54 -10.94 -3.21 -7.33
C PHE A 54 -11.87 -2.62 -8.40
N ALA A 55 -11.59 -1.39 -8.87
CA ALA A 55 -12.42 -0.76 -9.90
C ALA A 55 -12.32 -1.48 -11.26
N VAL A 56 -11.11 -1.88 -11.68
CA VAL A 56 -10.90 -2.65 -12.92
C VAL A 56 -11.54 -4.02 -12.84
N ARG A 57 -11.56 -4.64 -11.66
CA ARG A 57 -12.24 -5.92 -11.42
C ARG A 57 -13.77 -5.83 -11.41
N GLY A 58 -14.34 -4.61 -11.32
CA GLY A 58 -15.78 -4.40 -11.14
C GLY A 58 -16.24 -4.52 -9.68
N ASP A 59 -15.31 -4.63 -8.74
CA ASP A 59 -15.56 -4.80 -7.31
C ASP A 59 -15.69 -3.44 -6.57
N PHE A 60 -15.46 -2.33 -7.29
CA PHE A 60 -15.54 -0.96 -6.74
C PHE A 60 -15.99 0.04 -7.81
N PRO A 61 -16.93 0.97 -7.51
CA PRO A 61 -17.42 1.92 -8.48
C PRO A 61 -16.37 2.94 -8.92
N TRP A 62 -16.14 3.07 -10.23
CA TRP A 62 -15.20 4.03 -10.81
C TRP A 62 -15.40 5.47 -10.36
N ARG A 63 -16.66 5.89 -10.16
CA ARG A 63 -17.02 7.24 -9.68
C ARG A 63 -16.42 7.58 -8.31
N ARG A 64 -16.09 6.57 -7.48
CA ARG A 64 -15.51 6.75 -6.14
C ARG A 64 -13.99 6.77 -6.14
N VAL A 65 -13.34 6.25 -7.18
CA VAL A 65 -11.88 6.16 -7.27
C VAL A 65 -11.20 7.51 -7.05
N PRO A 66 -11.61 8.64 -7.71
CA PRO A 66 -10.98 9.93 -7.49
C PRO A 66 -11.03 10.39 -6.03
N GLY A 67 -12.19 10.24 -5.37
CA GLY A 67 -12.34 10.61 -3.96
C GLY A 67 -11.43 9.81 -3.04
N TYR A 68 -11.29 8.50 -3.29
CA TYR A 68 -10.39 7.64 -2.53
C TYR A 68 -8.92 8.04 -2.72
N VAL A 69 -8.50 8.28 -3.96
CA VAL A 69 -7.11 8.71 -4.25
C VAL A 69 -6.81 10.04 -3.57
N ILE A 70 -7.71 11.03 -3.67
CA ILE A 70 -7.54 12.32 -3.01
C ILE A 70 -7.42 12.15 -1.48
N ALA A 71 -8.32 11.37 -0.87
CA ALA A 71 -8.27 11.12 0.58
C ALA A 71 -6.97 10.42 1.01
N GLN A 72 -6.46 9.48 0.20
CA GLN A 72 -5.20 8.77 0.44
C GLN A 72 -4.00 9.73 0.36
N LEU A 73 -3.95 10.60 -0.66
CA LEU A 73 -2.87 11.59 -0.82
C LEU A 73 -2.90 12.64 0.29
N VAL A 74 -4.08 13.18 0.62
CA VAL A 74 -4.27 14.12 1.73
C VAL A 74 -3.86 13.47 3.06
N GLY A 75 -4.33 12.27 3.32
CA GLY A 75 -3.98 11.53 4.55
C GLY A 75 -2.49 11.23 4.65
N ALA A 76 -1.83 10.90 3.55
CA ALA A 76 -0.38 10.70 3.48
C ALA A 76 0.39 12.01 3.79
N THR A 77 -0.05 13.12 3.21
CA THR A 77 0.53 14.45 3.45
C THR A 77 0.38 14.87 4.91
N LEU A 78 -0.81 14.74 5.49
CA LEU A 78 -1.05 15.06 6.91
C LEU A 78 -0.20 14.22 7.85
N ALA A 79 -0.02 12.92 7.54
CA ALA A 79 0.85 12.05 8.30
C ALA A 79 2.31 12.54 8.29
N CYS A 80 2.81 12.95 7.11
CA CYS A 80 4.18 13.45 6.99
C CYS A 80 4.37 14.85 7.59
N LEU A 81 3.36 15.72 7.54
CA LEU A 81 3.38 16.99 8.26
C LEU A 81 3.44 16.77 9.78
N PHE A 82 2.73 15.77 10.30
CA PHE A 82 2.85 15.39 11.71
C PHE A 82 4.27 14.89 12.04
N LEU A 83 4.85 14.01 11.19
CA LEU A 83 6.23 13.54 11.40
C LEU A 83 7.23 14.69 11.33
N LEU A 84 7.05 15.63 10.40
CA LEU A 84 7.86 16.86 10.31
C LEU A 84 7.79 17.69 11.58
N ALA A 85 6.59 17.86 12.14
CA ALA A 85 6.40 18.63 13.38
C ALA A 85 7.05 17.95 14.59
N VAL A 86 7.06 16.61 14.65
CA VAL A 86 7.62 15.86 15.80
C VAL A 86 9.13 15.68 15.68
N PHE A 87 9.65 15.39 14.48
CA PHE A 87 11.04 14.97 14.29
C PHE A 87 11.90 15.97 13.50
N GLY A 88 11.29 16.96 12.85
CA GLY A 88 11.97 17.81 11.87
C GLY A 88 12.14 17.09 10.51
N ASN A 89 12.72 17.80 9.54
CA ASN A 89 13.02 17.23 8.21
C ASN A 89 14.33 16.43 8.25
N VAL A 90 14.26 15.22 8.76
CA VAL A 90 15.39 14.29 8.89
C VAL A 90 15.07 12.98 8.17
N GLU A 91 16.11 12.26 7.72
CA GLU A 91 16.00 10.96 7.06
C GLU A 91 14.93 10.98 5.93
N HIS A 92 14.88 12.08 5.16
CA HIS A 92 13.88 12.30 4.09
C HIS A 92 12.43 11.99 4.53
N LEU A 93 12.12 12.16 5.82
CA LEU A 93 10.84 11.79 6.45
C LEU A 93 10.42 10.32 6.17
N GLY A 94 11.39 9.42 6.07
CA GLY A 94 11.14 8.00 5.80
C GLY A 94 10.60 7.74 4.38
N ALA A 95 11.03 8.54 3.42
CA ALA A 95 10.70 8.34 2.00
C ALA A 95 11.18 6.97 1.51
N THR A 96 10.46 6.41 0.54
CA THR A 96 10.92 5.26 -0.21
C THR A 96 11.87 5.74 -1.31
N LEU A 97 13.06 5.22 -1.28
CA LEU A 97 14.13 5.51 -2.22
C LEU A 97 14.79 4.20 -2.64
N PRO A 98 15.42 4.13 -3.84
CA PRO A 98 16.32 3.02 -4.15
C PRO A 98 17.40 2.94 -3.08
N GLY A 99 17.64 1.74 -2.58
CA GLY A 99 18.65 1.51 -1.54
C GLY A 99 20.08 1.74 -2.05
N PRO A 100 21.06 1.89 -1.15
CA PRO A 100 22.46 2.07 -1.55
C PRO A 100 22.95 0.98 -2.51
N GLY A 101 23.45 1.37 -3.68
CA GLY A 101 23.94 0.46 -4.70
C GLY A 101 22.86 -0.10 -5.64
N TYR A 102 21.62 0.34 -5.51
CA TYR A 102 20.54 0.00 -6.42
C TYR A 102 20.11 1.19 -7.28
N GLU A 103 19.81 0.92 -8.53
CA GLU A 103 19.33 1.90 -9.50
C GLU A 103 17.79 1.97 -9.50
N ASP A 104 17.23 3.06 -10.06
CA ASP A 104 15.78 3.29 -10.13
C ASP A 104 15.03 2.12 -10.79
N TRP A 105 15.59 1.53 -11.86
CA TRP A 105 14.94 0.41 -12.55
C TRP A 105 14.88 -0.86 -11.69
N GLN A 106 15.83 -1.06 -10.78
CA GLN A 106 15.79 -2.19 -9.83
C GLN A 106 14.70 -1.98 -8.79
N ALA A 107 14.56 -0.74 -8.28
CA ALA A 107 13.43 -0.37 -7.44
C ALA A 107 12.10 -0.54 -8.17
N LEU A 108 12.01 -0.12 -9.45
CA LEU A 108 10.82 -0.33 -10.28
C LEU A 108 10.44 -1.81 -10.38
N LEU A 109 11.38 -2.69 -10.74
CA LEU A 109 11.11 -4.12 -10.85
C LEU A 109 10.68 -4.73 -9.52
N MET A 110 11.31 -4.30 -8.42
CA MET A 110 10.93 -4.72 -7.07
C MET A 110 9.49 -4.30 -6.77
N GLU A 111 9.14 -3.04 -6.98
CA GLU A 111 7.78 -2.51 -6.73
C GLU A 111 6.72 -3.19 -7.60
N ILE A 112 7.04 -3.56 -8.85
CA ILE A 112 6.15 -4.37 -9.70
C ILE A 112 5.88 -5.73 -9.04
N ALA A 113 6.93 -6.47 -8.68
CA ALA A 113 6.80 -7.80 -8.11
C ALA A 113 6.06 -7.79 -6.77
N LEU A 114 6.42 -6.86 -5.88
CA LEU A 114 5.82 -6.72 -4.56
C LEU A 114 4.34 -6.33 -4.64
N THR A 115 3.98 -5.40 -5.53
CA THR A 115 2.59 -4.98 -5.67
C THR A 115 1.76 -6.04 -6.40
N ALA A 116 2.33 -6.77 -7.34
CA ALA A 116 1.66 -7.93 -7.94
C ALA A 116 1.28 -8.96 -6.85
N GLY A 117 2.19 -9.26 -5.94
CA GLY A 117 1.91 -10.13 -4.80
C GLY A 117 0.87 -9.55 -3.85
N LEU A 118 1.01 -8.28 -3.44
CA LEU A 118 0.05 -7.60 -2.56
C LEU A 118 -1.37 -7.64 -3.11
N VAL A 119 -1.56 -7.21 -4.36
CA VAL A 119 -2.88 -7.16 -5.00
C VAL A 119 -3.42 -8.57 -5.24
N SER A 120 -2.56 -9.56 -5.52
CA SER A 120 -2.98 -10.96 -5.60
C SER A 120 -3.52 -11.50 -4.27
N VAL A 121 -2.88 -11.15 -3.14
CA VAL A 121 -3.38 -11.50 -1.80
C VAL A 121 -4.72 -10.81 -1.55
N ILE A 122 -4.83 -9.51 -1.85
CA ILE A 122 -6.07 -8.75 -1.66
C ILE A 122 -7.22 -9.36 -2.49
N LEU A 123 -7.05 -9.51 -3.79
CA LEU A 123 -8.08 -10.06 -4.67
C LEU A 123 -8.38 -11.54 -4.35
N GLY A 124 -7.38 -12.28 -3.87
CA GLY A 124 -7.54 -13.66 -3.45
C GLY A 124 -8.38 -13.80 -2.19
N THR A 125 -8.19 -12.94 -1.22
CA THR A 125 -8.93 -12.96 0.05
C THR A 125 -10.26 -12.21 -0.01
N ALA A 126 -10.46 -11.35 -1.01
CA ALA A 126 -11.72 -10.65 -1.27
C ALA A 126 -12.72 -11.47 -2.07
N SER A 127 -12.35 -12.64 -2.62
CA SER A 127 -13.24 -13.48 -3.43
C SER A 127 -14.17 -14.35 -2.58
N ALA A 128 -15.31 -14.75 -3.15
CA ALA A 128 -16.34 -15.58 -2.51
C ALA A 128 -15.84 -16.89 -1.89
N ALA A 129 -14.67 -17.39 -2.33
CA ALA A 129 -14.09 -18.63 -1.83
C ALA A 129 -13.42 -18.50 -0.45
N GLN A 130 -13.27 -17.28 0.10
CA GLN A 130 -12.59 -17.01 1.36
C GLN A 130 -13.48 -16.21 2.32
N ASN A 131 -13.28 -16.37 3.62
CA ASN A 131 -13.94 -15.52 4.63
C ASN A 131 -13.33 -14.10 4.57
N VAL A 132 -14.01 -13.21 3.87
CA VAL A 132 -13.66 -11.79 3.76
C VAL A 132 -13.64 -11.14 5.16
N GLY A 133 -12.72 -10.24 5.40
CA GLY A 133 -12.59 -9.53 6.68
C GLY A 133 -11.38 -9.98 7.47
N ILE A 134 -11.53 -10.85 8.44
CA ILE A 134 -10.43 -11.24 9.36
C ILE A 134 -9.29 -11.90 8.59
N ILE A 135 -9.58 -12.88 7.73
CA ILE A 135 -8.55 -13.59 6.94
C ILE A 135 -7.84 -12.60 5.99
N GLY A 136 -8.61 -11.73 5.32
CA GLY A 136 -8.06 -10.68 4.47
C GLY A 136 -7.13 -9.74 5.23
N ALA A 137 -7.52 -9.30 6.44
CA ALA A 137 -6.70 -8.43 7.27
C ALA A 137 -5.35 -9.07 7.60
N PHE A 138 -5.34 -10.32 8.05
CA PHE A 138 -4.09 -11.07 8.34
C PHE A 138 -3.27 -11.32 7.08
N GLY A 139 -3.91 -11.72 5.97
CA GLY A 139 -3.23 -11.98 4.70
C GLY A 139 -2.52 -10.74 4.17
N VAL A 140 -3.24 -9.62 4.10
CA VAL A 140 -2.70 -8.35 3.56
C VAL A 140 -1.63 -7.76 4.49
N GLY A 141 -1.92 -7.64 5.78
CA GLY A 141 -0.96 -7.11 6.75
C GLY A 141 0.28 -8.00 6.88
N GLY A 142 0.09 -9.32 6.90
CA GLY A 142 1.18 -10.30 6.91
C GLY A 142 2.05 -10.22 5.65
N TYR A 143 1.43 -10.09 4.47
CA TYR A 143 2.18 -9.93 3.23
C TYR A 143 3.03 -8.64 3.21
N ILE A 144 2.49 -7.52 3.66
CA ILE A 144 3.24 -6.25 3.74
C ILE A 144 4.46 -6.40 4.66
N ALA A 145 4.28 -6.99 5.84
CA ALA A 145 5.39 -7.23 6.76
C ALA A 145 6.44 -8.18 6.15
N LEU A 146 6.00 -9.30 5.57
CA LEU A 146 6.87 -10.26 4.89
C LEU A 146 7.66 -9.61 3.75
N ALA A 147 6.98 -8.87 2.89
CA ALA A 147 7.60 -8.16 1.77
C ALA A 147 8.71 -7.21 2.27
N GLY A 148 8.42 -6.42 3.30
CA GLY A 148 9.38 -5.48 3.89
C GLY A 148 10.64 -6.15 4.43
N LEU A 149 10.51 -7.32 5.05
CA LEU A 149 11.64 -8.00 5.69
C LEU A 149 12.78 -8.37 4.74
N TRP A 150 12.51 -8.57 3.44
CA TRP A 150 13.55 -8.97 2.49
C TRP A 150 13.81 -7.93 1.39
N SER A 151 12.84 -7.09 1.06
CA SER A 151 12.94 -6.17 -0.09
C SER A 151 13.20 -4.71 0.28
N ALA A 152 13.03 -4.32 1.55
CA ALA A 152 13.23 -2.94 1.98
C ALA A 152 14.64 -2.40 1.65
N PRO A 153 15.72 -3.19 1.72
CA PRO A 153 17.05 -2.69 1.32
C PRO A 153 17.16 -2.33 -0.16
N VAL A 154 16.25 -2.79 -1.03
CA VAL A 154 16.30 -2.55 -2.48
C VAL A 154 15.44 -1.34 -2.89
N SER A 155 14.18 -1.28 -2.44
CA SER A 155 13.22 -0.23 -2.88
C SER A 155 12.55 0.51 -1.72
N GLY A 156 12.85 0.18 -0.48
CA GLY A 156 12.09 0.69 0.66
C GLY A 156 10.67 0.11 0.79
N THR A 157 10.27 -0.83 -0.09
CA THR A 157 9.01 -1.60 -0.04
C THR A 157 7.78 -0.70 0.08
N SER A 158 7.52 0.09 -0.95
CA SER A 158 6.36 0.99 -0.96
C SER A 158 5.05 0.26 -1.24
N MET A 159 4.97 -0.39 -2.40
CA MET A 159 3.76 -1.01 -2.97
C MET A 159 2.56 -0.05 -3.09
N ASN A 160 2.80 1.27 -2.93
CA ASN A 160 1.72 2.23 -2.71
C ASN A 160 2.12 3.64 -3.13
N PRO A 161 1.58 4.19 -4.22
CA PRO A 161 1.91 5.55 -4.67
C PRO A 161 1.65 6.63 -3.62
N ALA A 162 0.58 6.52 -2.81
CA ALA A 162 0.27 7.49 -1.78
C ALA A 162 1.24 7.39 -0.58
N ARG A 163 1.72 6.18 -0.24
CA ARG A 163 2.73 6.00 0.81
C ARG A 163 4.04 6.68 0.44
N SER A 164 4.42 6.66 -0.82
CA SER A 164 5.64 7.34 -1.29
C SER A 164 5.42 8.84 -1.50
N PHE A 165 4.21 9.25 -1.89
CA PHE A 165 3.85 10.65 -2.15
C PHE A 165 4.02 11.54 -0.92
N GLY A 166 3.49 11.12 0.24
CA GLY A 166 3.50 11.94 1.45
C GLY A 166 4.89 12.41 1.86
N PRO A 167 5.85 11.50 2.08
CA PRO A 167 7.22 11.87 2.40
C PRO A 167 7.90 12.68 1.28
N ALA A 168 7.73 12.29 0.01
CA ALA A 168 8.32 13.02 -1.11
C ALA A 168 7.85 14.47 -1.16
N LEU A 169 6.56 14.72 -1.00
CA LEU A 169 6.00 16.08 -1.00
C LEU A 169 6.50 16.91 0.18
N VAL A 170 6.52 16.35 1.39
CA VAL A 170 6.81 17.13 2.61
C VAL A 170 8.30 17.29 2.85
N SER A 171 9.13 16.30 2.50
CA SER A 171 10.60 16.43 2.57
C SER A 171 11.19 17.21 1.39
N GLY A 172 10.47 17.27 0.26
CA GLY A 172 10.96 17.85 -1.00
C GLY A 172 11.81 16.88 -1.83
N ASP A 173 11.96 15.62 -1.42
CA ASP A 173 12.75 14.62 -2.13
C ASP A 173 11.88 13.73 -3.04
N TRP A 174 11.99 13.98 -4.36
CA TRP A 174 11.26 13.27 -5.41
C TRP A 174 12.10 12.22 -6.14
N THR A 175 13.25 11.85 -5.58
CA THR A 175 14.16 10.87 -6.18
C THR A 175 13.42 9.57 -6.49
N ALA A 176 13.51 9.14 -7.74
CA ALA A 176 12.88 7.92 -8.25
C ALA A 176 11.36 7.78 -8.00
N TYR A 177 10.64 8.85 -7.61
CA TYR A 177 9.20 8.77 -7.28
C TYR A 177 8.36 8.13 -8.40
N TRP A 178 8.76 8.33 -9.66
CA TRP A 178 8.11 7.70 -10.82
C TRP A 178 8.06 6.17 -10.70
N ALA A 179 9.11 5.52 -10.17
CA ALA A 179 9.15 4.07 -9.99
C ALA A 179 8.11 3.58 -8.96
N TYR A 180 7.83 4.40 -7.95
CA TYR A 180 6.83 4.14 -6.91
C TYR A 180 5.39 4.48 -7.33
N VAL A 181 5.22 4.99 -8.54
CA VAL A 181 3.90 5.13 -9.20
C VAL A 181 3.72 4.03 -10.24
N ILE A 182 4.66 3.94 -11.20
CA ILE A 182 4.58 2.99 -12.32
C ILE A 182 4.68 1.53 -11.82
N GLY A 183 5.60 1.26 -10.89
CA GLY A 183 5.80 -0.08 -10.33
C GLY A 183 4.53 -0.66 -9.71
N PRO A 184 3.91 0.02 -8.73
CA PRO A 184 2.66 -0.44 -8.13
C PRO A 184 1.50 -0.57 -9.12
N LEU A 185 1.36 0.34 -10.09
CA LEU A 185 0.31 0.25 -11.09
C LEU A 185 0.51 -0.94 -12.04
N ALA A 186 1.74 -1.17 -12.49
CA ALA A 186 2.07 -2.33 -13.32
C ALA A 186 1.89 -3.66 -12.56
N GLY A 187 2.33 -3.70 -11.31
CA GLY A 187 2.13 -4.87 -10.45
C GLY A 187 0.65 -5.17 -10.21
N ALA A 188 -0.16 -4.15 -9.97
CA ALA A 188 -1.61 -4.31 -9.84
C ALA A 188 -2.24 -4.85 -11.13
N ALA A 189 -1.82 -4.36 -12.30
CA ALA A 189 -2.31 -4.86 -13.59
C ALA A 189 -1.99 -6.35 -13.80
N ILE A 190 -0.78 -6.80 -13.42
CA ILE A 190 -0.40 -8.21 -13.46
C ILE A 190 -1.30 -9.04 -12.53
N ALA A 191 -1.52 -8.60 -11.30
CA ALA A 191 -2.38 -9.29 -10.35
C ALA A 191 -3.84 -9.40 -10.83
N ILE A 192 -4.36 -8.34 -11.46
CA ILE A 192 -5.70 -8.33 -12.06
C ILE A 192 -5.78 -9.37 -13.19
N ALA A 193 -4.80 -9.40 -14.08
CA ALA A 193 -4.75 -10.38 -15.18
C ALA A 193 -4.70 -11.83 -14.62
N CYS A 194 -3.85 -12.09 -13.63
CA CYS A 194 -3.79 -13.37 -12.93
C CYS A 194 -5.14 -13.72 -12.27
N ALA A 195 -5.80 -12.76 -11.62
CA ALA A 195 -7.09 -12.99 -10.99
C ALA A 195 -8.18 -13.33 -12.01
N TRP A 196 -8.16 -12.71 -13.20
CA TRP A 196 -9.10 -13.06 -14.29
C TRP A 196 -8.87 -14.48 -14.82
N ILE A 197 -7.61 -14.89 -14.99
CA ILE A 197 -7.27 -16.23 -15.44
C ILE A 197 -7.68 -17.30 -14.41
N LEU A 198 -7.40 -17.04 -13.13
CA LEU A 198 -7.57 -18.03 -12.06
C LEU A 198 -8.99 -18.10 -11.50
N ARG A 199 -9.74 -16.99 -11.52
CA ARG A 199 -11.03 -16.84 -10.83
C ARG A 199 -12.15 -16.28 -11.71
N GLY A 200 -11.87 -15.95 -12.98
CA GLY A 200 -12.84 -15.32 -13.86
C GLY A 200 -13.09 -13.84 -13.52
N PRO A 201 -14.17 -13.27 -14.07
CA PRO A 201 -14.52 -11.85 -13.85
C PRO A 201 -14.87 -11.60 -12.37
N GLY A 202 -14.58 -10.38 -11.90
CA GLY A 202 -15.04 -9.88 -10.60
C GLY A 202 -16.49 -9.39 -10.65
N GLY A 203 -16.88 -8.58 -9.66
CA GLY A 203 -18.22 -7.98 -9.60
C GLY A 203 -19.26 -8.88 -8.92
N ASP A 204 -18.87 -9.99 -8.29
CA ASP A 204 -19.76 -10.75 -7.46
C ASP A 204 -20.08 -10.00 -6.14
N PRO A 205 -21.26 -10.26 -5.49
CA PRO A 205 -21.68 -9.49 -4.32
C PRO A 205 -20.68 -9.51 -3.15
N ILE A 206 -19.91 -10.58 -2.98
CA ILE A 206 -18.95 -10.68 -1.88
C ILE A 206 -17.69 -9.87 -2.19
N SER A 207 -17.16 -9.98 -3.39
CA SER A 207 -16.03 -9.17 -3.86
C SER A 207 -16.38 -7.69 -3.87
N HIS A 208 -17.60 -7.32 -4.27
CA HIS A 208 -18.10 -5.95 -4.23
C HIS A 208 -18.18 -5.42 -2.80
N ARG A 209 -18.70 -6.21 -1.85
CA ARG A 209 -18.72 -5.85 -0.43
C ARG A 209 -17.30 -5.69 0.15
N ALA A 210 -16.35 -6.51 -0.26
CA ALA A 210 -14.95 -6.39 0.15
C ALA A 210 -14.31 -5.08 -0.34
N GLY A 211 -14.61 -4.68 -1.58
CA GLY A 211 -14.09 -3.43 -2.17
C GLY A 211 -14.81 -2.17 -1.67
N SER A 212 -16.12 -2.21 -1.47
CA SER A 212 -16.93 -1.02 -1.17
C SER A 212 -17.24 -0.84 0.32
N GLY A 213 -17.16 -1.89 1.13
CA GLY A 213 -17.68 -1.88 2.49
C GLY A 213 -19.21 -1.63 2.51
N ALA A 214 -19.68 -0.97 3.58
CA ALA A 214 -21.09 -0.62 3.74
C ALA A 214 -21.50 0.67 3.00
N LEU A 215 -20.60 1.29 2.25
CA LEU A 215 -20.87 2.56 1.55
C LEU A 215 -21.88 2.41 0.38
N ASP A 216 -22.24 1.20 -0.01
CA ASP A 216 -23.19 0.91 -1.07
C ASP A 216 -24.57 0.45 -0.53
N GLU A 217 -24.76 0.37 0.78
CA GLU A 217 -26.03 0.18 1.46
C GLU A 217 -26.71 1.53 1.77
#